data_2ec9efbb80933004dbbaec7a69e60f95
#
_entry.id   2ec9efbb80933004dbbaec7a69e60f95
#
_cell.length_a   1.000
_cell.length_b   1.000
_cell.length_c   1.000
_cell.angle_alpha   90.00
_cell.angle_beta   90.00
_cell.angle_gamma   90.00
#
_symmetry.space_group_name_H-M   'P 1'
#
loop_
_entity.id
_entity.type
_entity.pdbx_description
1 polymer ?
#
loop_
_entity_poly.entity_id
_entity_poly.type
_entity_poly.pdbx_seq_one_letter_code
_entity_poly.pdbx_strand_id
1 'polypeptide(L)'
;MDFYSKKKMPVFFNHHLTEEVIYEVDELKVRGILMTPNEHVNRIVVYLRGGKGQVGRVRPGRMAQFKDKHTLVFAPYYRGSNGSEGRDEFCGDDLHDVIVGIEILKSHYPNVPVHMIGFSRGGIQGLLTYQKVKATSYIIWGGVSDLLMMYEERIDLRGMLKRMVGHPKKQFEAYARRNALQSIHKDSPPILIVHGDEDKQVNINMAYHLEEHLKQEAVDHQMIYLNGEGHVLRPEIEKQTLLQIKEWMYKCEKSLDQ
;
A
#
# COMPACT_ATOMS: atom_id res chain seq x y z
N MET A 1 -12.61 -15.65 9.63
CA MET A 1 -12.87 -14.18 9.71
C MET A 1 -13.71 -13.77 8.52
N ASP A 2 -14.59 -12.77 8.68
CA ASP A 2 -15.44 -12.28 7.58
C ASP A 2 -15.63 -10.77 7.70
N PHE A 3 -16.08 -10.14 6.60
CA PHE A 3 -16.55 -8.77 6.67
C PHE A 3 -17.83 -8.69 7.48
N TYR A 4 -17.86 -7.81 8.48
CA TYR A 4 -19.03 -7.58 9.34
C TYR A 4 -20.25 -7.10 8.55
N SER A 5 -20.03 -6.24 7.55
CA SER A 5 -21.06 -5.83 6.61
C SER A 5 -20.46 -5.41 5.26
N LYS A 6 -21.28 -5.51 4.20
CA LYS A 6 -21.00 -5.03 2.85
C LYS A 6 -22.15 -4.17 2.38
N LYS A 7 -21.86 -2.98 1.87
CA LYS A 7 -22.86 -2.06 1.33
C LYS A 7 -22.48 -1.61 -0.07
N LYS A 8 -23.33 -1.90 -1.06
CA LYS A 8 -23.11 -1.47 -2.44
C LYS A 8 -22.94 0.05 -2.52
N MET A 9 -21.90 0.50 -3.20
CA MET A 9 -21.64 1.90 -3.45
C MET A 9 -22.35 2.37 -4.73
N PRO A 10 -22.81 3.65 -4.80
CA PRO A 10 -23.46 4.21 -5.98
C PRO A 10 -22.42 4.60 -7.07
N VAL A 11 -21.50 3.70 -7.36
CA VAL A 11 -20.49 3.84 -8.42
C VAL A 11 -20.55 2.61 -9.32
N PHE A 12 -20.36 2.82 -10.60
CA PHE A 12 -20.47 1.76 -11.58
C PHE A 12 -19.16 1.58 -12.35
N PHE A 13 -18.61 0.38 -12.27
CA PHE A 13 -17.48 -0.05 -13.08
C PHE A 13 -17.84 -1.35 -13.79
N ASN A 14 -17.60 -1.40 -15.09
CA ASN A 14 -17.89 -2.60 -15.89
C ASN A 14 -17.23 -3.83 -15.27
N HIS A 15 -17.98 -4.91 -15.15
CA HIS A 15 -17.55 -6.22 -14.66
C HIS A 15 -17.13 -6.28 -13.18
N HIS A 16 -17.45 -5.25 -12.37
CA HIS A 16 -17.12 -5.24 -10.93
C HIS A 16 -18.29 -4.72 -10.10
N LEU A 17 -18.56 -5.44 -9.02
CA LEU A 17 -19.36 -4.94 -7.90
C LEU A 17 -18.43 -4.13 -6.98
N THR A 18 -18.84 -2.89 -6.65
CA THR A 18 -18.10 -2.04 -5.71
C THR A 18 -18.90 -1.88 -4.43
N GLU A 19 -18.27 -2.22 -3.32
CA GLU A 19 -18.88 -2.20 -1.99
C GLU A 19 -18.02 -1.47 -0.98
N GLU A 20 -18.64 -0.71 -0.08
CA GLU A 20 -18.00 -0.36 1.19
C GLU A 20 -18.14 -1.57 2.12
N VAL A 21 -17.03 -1.99 2.70
CA VAL A 21 -16.98 -3.11 3.64
C VAL A 21 -16.60 -2.62 5.04
N ILE A 22 -17.10 -3.31 6.07
CA ILE A 22 -16.74 -3.10 7.47
C ILE A 22 -16.20 -4.41 8.01
N TYR A 23 -15.10 -4.36 8.74
CA TYR A 23 -14.50 -5.50 9.43
C TYR A 23 -13.95 -5.08 10.79
N GLU A 24 -13.79 -6.04 11.69
CA GLU A 24 -13.34 -5.80 13.05
C GLU A 24 -11.84 -6.03 13.17
N VAL A 25 -11.15 -5.07 13.80
CA VAL A 25 -9.72 -5.10 14.08
C VAL A 25 -9.51 -4.52 15.48
N ASP A 26 -8.91 -5.27 16.39
CA ASP A 26 -8.64 -4.81 17.77
C ASP A 26 -9.90 -4.20 18.42
N GLU A 27 -11.05 -4.86 18.29
CA GLU A 27 -12.36 -4.40 18.80
C GLU A 27 -12.91 -3.12 18.12
N LEU A 28 -12.25 -2.62 17.05
CA LEU A 28 -12.64 -1.44 16.30
C LEU A 28 -13.30 -1.85 14.96
N LYS A 29 -14.33 -1.12 14.56
CA LYS A 29 -14.92 -1.25 13.22
C LYS A 29 -14.14 -0.41 12.21
N VAL A 30 -13.39 -1.09 11.38
CA VAL A 30 -12.61 -0.48 10.30
C VAL A 30 -13.35 -0.66 8.97
N ARG A 31 -13.24 0.32 8.10
CA ARG A 31 -13.91 0.34 6.80
C ARG A 31 -12.90 0.28 5.66
N GLY A 32 -13.39 -0.11 4.50
CA GLY A 32 -12.62 -0.11 3.26
C GLY A 32 -13.53 -0.18 2.04
N ILE A 33 -12.93 -0.17 0.86
CA ILE A 33 -13.62 -0.44 -0.41
C ILE A 33 -13.16 -1.77 -0.96
N LEU A 34 -14.12 -2.56 -1.42
CA LEU A 34 -13.92 -3.82 -2.11
C LEU A 34 -14.50 -3.71 -3.52
N MET A 35 -13.71 -4.01 -4.53
CA MET A 35 -14.14 -4.18 -5.91
C MET A 35 -14.00 -5.65 -6.28
N THR A 36 -15.11 -6.35 -6.36
CA THR A 36 -15.14 -7.79 -6.68
C THR A 36 -15.51 -7.96 -8.16
N PRO A 37 -14.71 -8.71 -8.95
CA PRO A 37 -15.09 -9.01 -10.33
C PRO A 37 -16.34 -9.88 -10.37
N ASN A 38 -17.16 -9.74 -11.43
CA ASN A 38 -18.33 -10.58 -11.64
C ASN A 38 -17.97 -12.03 -12.04
N GLU A 39 -16.73 -12.23 -12.48
CA GLU A 39 -16.15 -13.52 -12.81
C GLU A 39 -15.31 -14.06 -11.63
N HIS A 40 -14.67 -15.21 -11.81
CA HIS A 40 -13.79 -15.78 -10.78
C HIS A 40 -12.58 -14.86 -10.47
N VAL A 41 -12.10 -14.91 -9.24
CA VAL A 41 -10.96 -14.12 -8.77
C VAL A 41 -9.67 -14.92 -8.99
N ASN A 42 -8.74 -14.38 -9.79
CA ASN A 42 -7.42 -14.96 -10.04
C ASN A 42 -6.30 -14.19 -9.35
N ARG A 43 -6.57 -12.95 -8.97
CA ARG A 43 -5.61 -12.03 -8.37
C ARG A 43 -6.29 -11.11 -7.38
N ILE A 44 -5.61 -10.81 -6.30
CA ILE A 44 -6.00 -9.78 -5.35
C ILE A 44 -4.98 -8.66 -5.41
N VAL A 45 -5.44 -7.43 -5.59
CA VAL A 45 -4.62 -6.22 -5.45
C VAL A 45 -5.10 -5.43 -4.25
N VAL A 46 -4.19 -5.15 -3.33
CA VAL A 46 -4.47 -4.33 -2.14
C VAL A 46 -3.83 -2.96 -2.33
N TYR A 47 -4.66 -1.93 -2.44
CA TYR A 47 -4.19 -0.55 -2.61
C TYR A 47 -4.12 0.18 -1.27
N LEU A 48 -2.93 0.59 -0.89
CA LEU A 48 -2.62 1.34 0.31
C LEU A 48 -2.47 2.82 -0.03
N ARG A 49 -3.42 3.61 0.43
CA ARG A 49 -3.49 5.05 0.13
C ARG A 49 -2.40 5.87 0.82
N GLY A 50 -2.13 7.03 0.27
CA GLY A 50 -1.34 8.09 0.90
C GLY A 50 -2.13 8.97 1.86
N GLY A 51 -1.50 10.03 2.37
CA GLY A 51 -2.10 11.02 3.25
C GLY A 51 -2.42 10.49 4.65
N LYS A 52 -3.21 11.25 5.40
CA LYS A 52 -3.63 10.91 6.77
C LYS A 52 -5.07 11.34 7.03
N GLY A 53 -5.76 10.66 7.95
CA GLY A 53 -7.14 10.97 8.28
C GLY A 53 -8.00 11.14 7.03
N GLN A 54 -8.56 12.31 6.82
CA GLN A 54 -9.40 12.62 5.67
C GLN A 54 -8.62 13.08 4.41
N VAL A 55 -7.31 13.35 4.52
CA VAL A 55 -6.47 13.70 3.38
C VAL A 55 -6.05 12.43 2.64
N GLY A 56 -6.11 12.44 1.30
CA GLY A 56 -5.73 11.28 0.48
C GLY A 56 -6.74 10.13 0.56
N ARG A 57 -8.03 10.42 0.70
CA ARG A 57 -9.10 9.40 0.75
C ARG A 57 -9.00 8.41 -0.40
N VAL A 58 -9.30 7.15 -0.12
CA VAL A 58 -9.47 6.14 -1.17
C VAL A 58 -10.62 6.58 -2.09
N ARG A 59 -10.34 6.57 -3.39
CA ARG A 59 -11.32 6.89 -4.43
C ARG A 59 -11.54 5.66 -5.30
N PRO A 60 -12.79 5.25 -5.54
CA PRO A 60 -13.08 4.09 -6.39
C PRO A 60 -12.43 4.20 -7.78
N GLY A 61 -12.39 5.40 -8.38
CA GLY A 61 -11.71 5.64 -9.66
C GLY A 61 -10.21 5.34 -9.63
N ARG A 62 -9.52 5.60 -8.51
CA ARG A 62 -8.10 5.24 -8.35
C ARG A 62 -7.93 3.72 -8.26
N MET A 63 -8.78 3.04 -7.50
CA MET A 63 -8.76 1.58 -7.40
C MET A 63 -9.05 0.90 -8.73
N ALA A 64 -9.97 1.46 -9.52
CA ALA A 64 -10.35 0.91 -10.82
C ALA A 64 -9.19 0.85 -11.83
N GLN A 65 -8.10 1.58 -11.61
CA GLN A 65 -6.90 1.50 -12.46
C GLN A 65 -6.18 0.15 -12.33
N PHE A 66 -6.34 -0.54 -11.20
CA PHE A 66 -5.69 -1.82 -10.92
C PHE A 66 -6.54 -3.03 -11.28
N LYS A 67 -7.82 -2.82 -11.68
CA LYS A 67 -8.73 -3.91 -12.02
C LYS A 67 -8.49 -4.49 -13.42
N ASP A 68 -8.77 -5.76 -13.57
CA ASP A 68 -9.08 -6.43 -14.83
C ASP A 68 -10.24 -7.41 -14.61
N LYS A 69 -10.58 -8.25 -15.59
CA LYS A 69 -11.74 -9.16 -15.51
C LYS A 69 -11.75 -10.07 -14.27
N HIS A 70 -10.57 -10.39 -13.72
CA HIS A 70 -10.37 -11.41 -12.71
C HIS A 70 -9.64 -10.88 -11.45
N THR A 71 -9.40 -9.58 -11.39
CA THR A 71 -8.70 -8.95 -10.27
C THR A 71 -9.69 -8.37 -9.27
N LEU A 72 -9.66 -8.88 -8.04
CA LEU A 72 -10.29 -8.25 -6.89
C LEU A 72 -9.39 -7.11 -6.41
N VAL A 73 -9.95 -5.93 -6.17
CA VAL A 73 -9.20 -4.80 -5.62
C VAL A 73 -9.78 -4.40 -4.27
N PHE A 74 -8.92 -4.34 -3.26
CA PHE A 74 -9.28 -3.93 -1.90
C PHE A 74 -8.45 -2.72 -1.47
N ALA A 75 -9.07 -1.81 -0.72
CA ALA A 75 -8.38 -0.68 -0.11
C ALA A 75 -8.96 -0.36 1.27
N PRO A 76 -8.20 -0.59 2.36
CA PRO A 76 -8.61 -0.19 3.69
C PRO A 76 -8.59 1.35 3.83
N TYR A 77 -9.53 1.89 4.62
CA TYR A 77 -9.51 3.32 4.95
C TYR A 77 -8.53 3.68 6.06
N TYR A 78 -8.10 2.70 6.84
CA TYR A 78 -7.40 2.76 8.12
C TYR A 78 -8.28 3.32 9.24
N ARG A 79 -8.00 2.91 10.49
CA ARG A 79 -8.66 3.45 11.69
C ARG A 79 -8.55 4.97 11.78
N GLY A 80 -9.54 5.62 12.37
CA GLY A 80 -9.60 7.08 12.49
C GLY A 80 -9.85 7.84 11.19
N SER A 81 -10.28 7.15 10.10
CA SER A 81 -10.46 7.73 8.77
C SER A 81 -11.74 7.22 8.10
N ASN A 82 -12.45 8.10 7.38
CA ASN A 82 -13.64 7.78 6.58
C ASN A 82 -14.72 6.96 7.31
N GLY A 83 -14.96 7.26 8.60
CA GLY A 83 -15.93 6.57 9.44
C GLY A 83 -15.43 5.25 10.05
N SER A 84 -14.16 4.88 9.87
CA SER A 84 -13.51 3.87 10.69
C SER A 84 -13.30 4.39 12.11
N GLU A 85 -13.54 3.52 13.10
CA GLU A 85 -13.30 3.81 14.51
C GLU A 85 -11.80 3.92 14.82
N GLY A 86 -11.46 4.32 16.04
CA GLY A 86 -10.08 4.42 16.50
C GLY A 86 -9.36 5.69 16.05
N ARG A 87 -8.02 5.62 16.04
CA ARG A 87 -7.15 6.76 15.75
C ARG A 87 -6.09 6.36 14.73
N ASP A 88 -5.86 7.23 13.75
CA ASP A 88 -4.74 7.11 12.80
C ASP A 88 -3.41 7.43 13.50
N GLU A 89 -2.48 6.48 13.52
CA GLU A 89 -1.19 6.58 14.18
C GLU A 89 0.00 6.67 13.22
N PHE A 90 -0.28 6.78 11.93
CA PHE A 90 0.75 6.84 10.89
C PHE A 90 1.73 5.64 10.96
N CYS A 91 1.24 4.48 10.61
CA CYS A 91 1.95 3.19 10.69
C CYS A 91 2.24 2.71 12.14
N GLY A 92 1.29 2.94 13.03
CA GLY A 92 1.19 2.29 14.33
C GLY A 92 0.25 1.09 14.28
N ASP A 93 -0.75 1.05 15.16
CA ASP A 93 -1.72 -0.05 15.19
C ASP A 93 -2.62 -0.10 13.93
N ASP A 94 -2.67 0.99 13.14
CA ASP A 94 -3.31 1.01 11.83
C ASP A 94 -2.68 0.04 10.80
N LEU A 95 -1.52 -0.57 11.11
CA LEU A 95 -0.98 -1.70 10.35
C LEU A 95 -1.86 -2.95 10.47
N HIS A 96 -2.50 -3.17 11.60
CA HIS A 96 -3.41 -4.31 11.80
C HIS A 96 -4.62 -4.23 10.87
N ASP A 97 -5.09 -3.02 10.54
CA ASP A 97 -6.21 -2.81 9.62
C ASP A 97 -5.91 -3.37 8.23
N VAL A 98 -4.66 -3.24 7.78
CA VAL A 98 -4.19 -3.82 6.51
C VAL A 98 -4.11 -5.34 6.62
N ILE A 99 -3.47 -5.85 7.68
CA ILE A 99 -3.23 -7.28 7.88
C ILE A 99 -4.56 -8.04 7.94
N VAL A 100 -5.47 -7.63 8.84
CA VAL A 100 -6.76 -8.31 9.05
C VAL A 100 -7.60 -8.27 7.78
N GLY A 101 -7.67 -7.11 7.09
CA GLY A 101 -8.39 -7.00 5.83
C GLY A 101 -7.88 -7.97 4.76
N ILE A 102 -6.56 -8.18 4.67
CA ILE A 102 -5.95 -9.14 3.74
C ILE A 102 -6.22 -10.59 4.20
N GLU A 103 -6.12 -10.89 5.49
CA GLU A 103 -6.39 -12.23 6.03
C GLU A 103 -7.86 -12.66 5.79
N ILE A 104 -8.82 -11.74 5.89
CA ILE A 104 -10.21 -12.00 5.49
C ILE A 104 -10.26 -12.38 4.01
N LEU A 105 -9.62 -11.63 3.13
CA LEU A 105 -9.63 -11.94 1.70
C LEU A 105 -8.98 -13.30 1.41
N LYS A 106 -7.86 -13.60 2.04
CA LYS A 106 -7.16 -14.90 1.88
C LYS A 106 -7.98 -16.07 2.39
N SER A 107 -8.82 -15.88 3.42
CA SER A 107 -9.73 -16.92 3.89
C SER A 107 -10.85 -17.22 2.89
N HIS A 108 -11.29 -16.22 2.11
CA HIS A 108 -12.30 -16.40 1.05
C HIS A 108 -11.70 -16.86 -0.29
N TYR A 109 -10.45 -16.51 -0.55
CA TYR A 109 -9.74 -16.78 -1.80
C TYR A 109 -8.38 -17.44 -1.51
N PRO A 110 -8.38 -18.67 -0.95
CA PRO A 110 -7.13 -19.37 -0.66
C PRO A 110 -6.36 -19.61 -1.96
N ASN A 111 -5.02 -19.52 -1.89
CA ASN A 111 -4.11 -19.71 -3.02
C ASN A 111 -4.20 -18.67 -4.15
N VAL A 112 -5.02 -17.64 -4.02
CA VAL A 112 -5.03 -16.53 -4.98
C VAL A 112 -3.85 -15.60 -4.66
N PRO A 113 -3.00 -15.25 -5.64
CA PRO A 113 -1.89 -14.35 -5.41
C PRO A 113 -2.36 -12.96 -4.94
N VAL A 114 -1.63 -12.42 -3.96
CA VAL A 114 -1.91 -11.11 -3.36
C VAL A 114 -0.77 -10.16 -3.67
N HIS A 115 -1.06 -9.11 -4.42
CA HIS A 115 -0.13 -8.02 -4.68
C HIS A 115 -0.54 -6.79 -3.88
N MET A 116 0.43 -6.12 -3.29
CA MET A 116 0.17 -4.89 -2.54
C MET A 116 0.77 -3.70 -3.27
N ILE A 117 0.04 -2.60 -3.34
CA ILE A 117 0.48 -1.35 -3.97
C ILE A 117 0.38 -0.23 -2.94
N GLY A 118 1.51 0.33 -2.53
CA GLY A 118 1.58 1.43 -1.57
C GLY A 118 1.94 2.76 -2.23
N PHE A 119 1.03 3.74 -2.18
CA PHE A 119 1.24 5.07 -2.71
C PHE A 119 1.57 6.07 -1.60
N SER A 120 2.63 6.88 -1.75
CA SER A 120 2.99 7.91 -0.78
C SER A 120 3.21 7.32 0.64
N ARG A 121 2.48 7.76 1.67
CA ARG A 121 2.45 7.09 2.99
C ARG A 121 2.17 5.59 2.89
N GLY A 122 1.31 5.18 1.95
CA GLY A 122 1.02 3.76 1.70
C GLY A 122 2.29 2.93 1.44
N GLY A 123 3.38 3.57 1.01
CA GLY A 123 4.68 2.95 0.82
C GLY A 123 5.20 2.30 2.10
N ILE A 124 5.35 3.07 3.17
CA ILE A 124 5.81 2.53 4.45
C ILE A 124 4.77 1.61 5.10
N GLN A 125 3.47 1.88 4.92
CA GLN A 125 2.39 1.01 5.38
C GLN A 125 2.53 -0.40 4.77
N GLY A 126 2.82 -0.47 3.47
CA GLY A 126 3.04 -1.73 2.76
C GLY A 126 4.33 -2.42 3.17
N LEU A 127 5.46 -1.72 3.23
CA LEU A 127 6.75 -2.28 3.65
C LEU A 127 6.68 -2.95 5.04
N LEU A 128 5.88 -2.39 5.96
CA LEU A 128 5.71 -2.93 7.32
C LEU A 128 4.73 -4.12 7.39
N THR A 129 3.98 -4.40 6.32
CA THR A 129 2.90 -5.41 6.34
C THR A 129 3.05 -6.52 5.30
N TYR A 130 3.67 -6.27 4.14
CA TYR A 130 3.67 -7.18 2.99
C TYR A 130 4.24 -8.57 3.29
N GLN A 131 5.30 -8.65 4.11
CA GLN A 131 5.87 -9.93 4.53
C GLN A 131 4.95 -10.68 5.51
N LYS A 132 4.34 -9.93 6.45
CA LYS A 132 3.44 -10.51 7.47
C LYS A 132 2.25 -11.21 6.84
N VAL A 133 1.72 -10.64 5.76
CA VAL A 133 0.61 -11.22 5.01
C VAL A 133 1.07 -12.16 3.89
N LYS A 134 2.38 -12.41 3.77
CA LYS A 134 2.95 -13.24 2.70
C LYS A 134 2.41 -12.81 1.33
N ALA A 135 2.60 -11.55 0.99
CA ALA A 135 2.22 -11.03 -0.32
C ALA A 135 3.04 -11.70 -1.44
N THR A 136 2.47 -11.87 -2.60
CA THR A 136 3.17 -12.38 -3.80
C THR A 136 4.20 -11.38 -4.30
N SER A 137 3.88 -10.09 -4.27
CA SER A 137 4.83 -9.00 -4.50
C SER A 137 4.35 -7.71 -3.85
N TYR A 138 5.26 -6.76 -3.72
CA TYR A 138 4.95 -5.43 -3.24
C TYR A 138 5.40 -4.35 -4.24
N ILE A 139 4.53 -3.38 -4.51
CA ILE A 139 4.82 -2.23 -5.36
C ILE A 139 4.78 -0.96 -4.51
N ILE A 140 5.90 -0.26 -4.42
CA ILE A 140 5.98 1.04 -3.75
C ILE A 140 6.02 2.15 -4.79
N TRP A 141 5.01 3.00 -4.81
CA TRP A 141 4.83 4.05 -5.82
C TRP A 141 4.91 5.43 -5.20
N GLY A 142 5.95 6.20 -5.53
CA GLY A 142 6.22 7.51 -4.92
C GLY A 142 6.13 7.42 -3.39
N GLY A 143 6.59 6.31 -2.84
CA GLY A 143 6.28 5.91 -1.47
C GLY A 143 7.36 6.29 -0.47
N VAL A 144 6.91 6.58 0.75
CA VAL A 144 7.80 6.73 1.91
C VAL A 144 8.38 5.36 2.26
N SER A 145 9.68 5.24 2.36
CA SER A 145 10.38 4.01 2.80
C SER A 145 10.98 4.14 4.20
N ASP A 146 11.28 5.35 4.62
CA ASP A 146 11.85 5.66 5.93
C ASP A 146 11.16 6.87 6.57
N LEU A 147 10.61 6.68 7.77
CA LEU A 147 9.87 7.72 8.46
C LEU A 147 10.78 8.78 9.09
N LEU A 148 11.99 8.40 9.52
CA LEU A 148 12.94 9.34 10.07
C LEU A 148 13.47 10.26 8.98
N MET A 149 13.83 9.71 7.83
CA MET A 149 14.23 10.46 6.64
C MET A 149 13.11 11.43 6.21
N MET A 150 11.84 10.97 6.19
CA MET A 150 10.68 11.83 5.94
C MET A 150 10.60 12.99 6.95
N TYR A 151 10.85 12.73 8.24
CA TYR A 151 10.84 13.78 9.26
C TYR A 151 11.95 14.81 9.02
N GLU A 152 13.12 14.38 8.57
CA GLU A 152 14.27 15.24 8.31
C GLU A 152 14.08 16.09 7.06
N GLU A 153 13.60 15.52 5.98
CA GLU A 153 13.41 16.19 4.68
C GLU A 153 12.16 17.07 4.62
N ARG A 154 11.05 16.66 5.27
CA ARG A 154 9.76 17.35 5.18
C ARG A 154 9.49 18.21 6.41
N ILE A 155 10.12 19.39 6.44
CA ILE A 155 9.97 20.38 7.55
C ILE A 155 8.51 20.73 7.79
N ASP A 156 7.72 20.88 6.72
CA ASP A 156 6.29 21.18 6.75
C ASP A 156 5.45 20.06 7.41
N LEU A 157 5.90 18.81 7.38
CA LEU A 157 5.23 17.67 8.00
C LEU A 157 5.69 17.36 9.43
N ARG A 158 6.77 17.97 9.93
CA ARG A 158 7.28 17.73 11.29
C ARG A 158 6.24 17.96 12.38
N GLY A 159 5.42 19.00 12.25
CA GLY A 159 4.35 19.28 13.21
C GLY A 159 3.30 18.17 13.26
N MET A 160 2.97 17.59 12.12
CA MET A 160 2.07 16.44 12.02
C MET A 160 2.71 15.19 12.63
N LEU A 161 3.93 14.84 12.23
CA LEU A 161 4.63 13.66 12.71
C LEU A 161 4.86 13.71 14.22
N LYS A 162 5.18 14.89 14.77
CA LYS A 162 5.29 15.07 16.24
C LYS A 162 3.98 14.79 16.97
N ARG A 163 2.81 15.11 16.39
CA ARG A 163 1.51 14.83 17.00
C ARG A 163 1.11 13.36 16.88
N MET A 164 1.47 12.68 15.79
CA MET A 164 1.03 11.31 15.50
C MET A 164 2.00 10.25 16.04
N VAL A 165 3.28 10.51 15.94
CA VAL A 165 4.37 9.55 16.28
C VAL A 165 5.20 10.03 17.46
N GLY A 166 5.34 11.34 17.62
CA GLY A 166 6.20 11.96 18.61
C GLY A 166 7.47 12.58 17.99
N HIS A 167 8.28 13.20 18.83
CA HIS A 167 9.56 13.79 18.39
C HIS A 167 10.63 12.69 18.32
N PRO A 168 11.37 12.52 17.21
CA PRO A 168 12.32 11.41 17.02
C PRO A 168 13.32 11.23 18.18
N LYS A 169 13.88 12.33 18.70
CA LYS A 169 14.83 12.29 19.84
C LYS A 169 14.21 11.85 21.16
N LYS A 170 12.86 11.99 21.33
CA LYS A 170 12.16 11.63 22.59
C LYS A 170 11.41 10.31 22.45
N GLN A 171 11.02 9.95 21.25
CA GLN A 171 10.22 8.76 20.92
C GLN A 171 10.99 7.89 19.91
N PHE A 172 12.25 7.66 20.18
CA PHE A 172 13.14 6.87 19.29
C PHE A 172 12.53 5.51 18.96
N GLU A 173 11.99 4.80 19.95
CA GLU A 173 11.35 3.49 19.78
C GLU A 173 10.15 3.54 18.81
N ALA A 174 9.40 4.64 18.80
CA ALA A 174 8.27 4.79 17.90
C ALA A 174 8.71 4.92 16.43
N TYR A 175 9.86 5.54 16.17
CA TYR A 175 10.46 5.59 14.85
C TYR A 175 11.15 4.28 14.48
N ALA A 176 11.86 3.66 15.43
CA ALA A 176 12.52 2.36 15.21
C ALA A 176 11.50 1.28 14.80
N ARG A 177 10.33 1.21 15.45
CA ARG A 177 9.24 0.28 15.07
C ARG A 177 8.67 0.53 13.68
N ARG A 178 8.88 1.72 13.11
CA ARG A 178 8.47 2.12 11.76
C ARG A 178 9.61 2.05 10.74
N ASN A 179 10.76 1.55 11.13
CA ASN A 179 11.85 1.27 10.20
C ASN A 179 11.64 -0.10 9.54
N ALA A 180 11.01 -0.09 8.37
CA ALA A 180 10.69 -1.31 7.64
C ALA A 180 11.92 -2.02 7.09
N LEU A 181 13.01 -1.30 6.84
CA LEU A 181 14.23 -1.86 6.23
C LEU A 181 14.85 -2.97 7.10
N GLN A 182 14.74 -2.85 8.43
CA GLN A 182 15.28 -3.85 9.36
C GLN A 182 14.65 -5.25 9.22
N SER A 183 13.46 -5.35 8.64
CA SER A 183 12.76 -6.62 8.44
C SER A 183 12.93 -7.20 7.04
N ILE A 184 13.53 -6.46 6.12
CA ILE A 184 13.74 -6.88 4.74
C ILE A 184 14.99 -7.77 4.67
N HIS A 185 14.86 -8.94 4.07
CA HIS A 185 15.93 -9.93 3.87
C HIS A 185 15.73 -10.69 2.56
N LYS A 186 16.70 -11.49 2.14
CA LYS A 186 16.74 -12.20 0.86
C LYS A 186 15.48 -13.00 0.50
N ASP A 187 14.76 -13.52 1.51
CA ASP A 187 13.56 -14.31 1.30
C ASP A 187 12.28 -13.45 1.36
N SER A 188 12.43 -12.12 1.39
CA SER A 188 11.29 -11.20 1.33
C SER A 188 10.63 -11.26 -0.04
N PRO A 189 9.29 -11.10 -0.13
CA PRO A 189 8.60 -11.03 -1.42
C PRO A 189 9.20 -9.96 -2.35
N PRO A 190 9.19 -10.17 -3.68
CA PRO A 190 9.75 -9.24 -4.64
C PRO A 190 9.16 -7.83 -4.54
N ILE A 191 9.99 -6.80 -4.75
CA ILE A 191 9.58 -5.39 -4.66
C ILE A 191 9.79 -4.67 -5.98
N LEU A 192 8.74 -4.00 -6.48
CA LEU A 192 8.83 -3.02 -7.54
C LEU A 192 8.81 -1.61 -6.96
N ILE A 193 9.84 -0.83 -7.24
CA ILE A 193 9.91 0.60 -6.86
C ILE A 193 9.54 1.42 -8.09
N VAL A 194 8.57 2.35 -7.94
CA VAL A 194 8.15 3.31 -8.97
C VAL A 194 8.28 4.71 -8.41
N HIS A 195 9.12 5.56 -9.00
CA HIS A 195 9.34 6.90 -8.47
C HIS A 195 9.66 7.92 -9.57
N GLY A 196 9.05 9.11 -9.48
CA GLY A 196 9.39 10.24 -10.32
C GLY A 196 10.57 11.02 -9.73
N ASP A 197 11.52 11.42 -10.56
CA ASP A 197 12.73 12.13 -10.10
C ASP A 197 12.49 13.59 -9.72
N GLU A 198 11.35 14.16 -10.14
CA GLU A 198 10.91 15.50 -9.72
C GLU A 198 9.85 15.48 -8.61
N ASP A 199 9.70 14.37 -7.89
CA ASP A 199 8.77 14.25 -6.77
C ASP A 199 9.19 15.16 -5.59
N LYS A 200 8.40 16.22 -5.37
CA LYS A 200 8.58 17.20 -4.28
C LYS A 200 7.87 16.82 -2.97
N GLN A 201 7.06 15.76 -2.98
CA GLN A 201 6.33 15.30 -1.78
C GLN A 201 7.06 14.17 -1.08
N VAL A 202 7.61 13.24 -1.83
CA VAL A 202 8.49 12.17 -1.34
C VAL A 202 9.76 12.21 -2.18
N ASN A 203 10.85 12.62 -1.57
CA ASN A 203 12.12 12.77 -2.28
C ASN A 203 12.57 11.42 -2.84
N ILE A 204 13.09 11.42 -4.07
CA ILE A 204 13.59 10.22 -4.74
C ILE A 204 14.71 9.51 -3.97
N ASN A 205 15.41 10.20 -3.09
CA ASN A 205 16.42 9.59 -2.22
C ASN A 205 15.85 8.45 -1.35
N MET A 206 14.55 8.49 -1.02
CA MET A 206 13.89 7.38 -0.34
C MET A 206 13.84 6.12 -1.20
N ALA A 207 13.63 6.28 -2.50
CA ALA A 207 13.65 5.16 -3.45
C ALA A 207 15.08 4.62 -3.63
N TYR A 208 16.08 5.48 -3.76
CA TYR A 208 17.50 5.08 -3.84
C TYR A 208 17.96 4.36 -2.58
N HIS A 209 17.63 4.88 -1.40
CA HIS A 209 17.98 4.25 -0.13
C HIS A 209 17.34 2.86 0.02
N LEU A 210 16.06 2.73 -0.38
CA LEU A 210 15.38 1.43 -0.40
C LEU A 210 16.05 0.49 -1.40
N GLU A 211 16.32 0.93 -2.63
CA GLU A 211 16.94 0.10 -3.67
C GLU A 211 18.33 -0.39 -3.26
N GLU A 212 19.14 0.48 -2.66
CA GLU A 212 20.45 0.11 -2.12
C GLU A 212 20.34 -0.98 -1.06
N HIS A 213 19.40 -0.83 -0.13
CA HIS A 213 19.15 -1.85 0.90
C HIS A 213 18.70 -3.18 0.28
N LEU A 214 17.79 -3.17 -0.71
CA LEU A 214 17.34 -4.37 -1.40
C LEU A 214 18.48 -5.09 -2.11
N LYS A 215 19.44 -4.34 -2.70
CA LYS A 215 20.66 -4.90 -3.32
C LYS A 215 21.56 -5.55 -2.27
N GLN A 216 21.75 -4.90 -1.13
CA GLN A 216 22.58 -5.42 -0.02
C GLN A 216 22.00 -6.72 0.55
N GLU A 217 20.68 -6.78 0.69
CA GLU A 217 19.97 -7.95 1.22
C GLU A 217 19.66 -9.02 0.14
N ALA A 218 20.07 -8.80 -1.11
CA ALA A 218 19.83 -9.70 -2.25
C ALA A 218 18.34 -10.03 -2.48
N VAL A 219 17.45 -9.06 -2.26
CA VAL A 219 16.01 -9.19 -2.52
C VAL A 219 15.74 -9.02 -4.01
N ASP A 220 14.86 -9.85 -4.60
CA ASP A 220 14.41 -9.66 -5.99
C ASP A 220 13.62 -8.34 -6.09
N HIS A 221 14.11 -7.44 -6.92
CA HIS A 221 13.51 -6.13 -7.09
C HIS A 221 13.71 -5.56 -8.48
N GLN A 222 12.87 -4.60 -8.82
CA GLN A 222 13.00 -3.78 -10.01
C GLN A 222 12.75 -2.32 -9.65
N MET A 223 13.42 -1.40 -10.35
CA MET A 223 13.20 0.04 -10.23
C MET A 223 12.71 0.63 -11.54
N ILE A 224 11.65 1.41 -11.48
CA ILE A 224 11.13 2.24 -12.57
C ILE A 224 11.33 3.69 -12.19
N TYR A 225 12.37 4.32 -12.74
CA TYR A 225 12.62 5.75 -12.64
C TYR A 225 11.84 6.47 -13.72
N LEU A 226 11.07 7.49 -13.32
CA LEU A 226 10.23 8.26 -14.23
C LEU A 226 10.79 9.68 -14.33
N ASN A 227 11.56 9.88 -15.41
CA ASN A 227 12.27 11.13 -15.65
C ASN A 227 11.30 12.30 -15.93
N GLY A 228 11.48 13.42 -15.23
CA GLY A 228 10.64 14.62 -15.30
C GLY A 228 9.23 14.44 -14.71
N GLU A 229 9.00 13.39 -13.92
CA GLU A 229 7.71 13.13 -13.27
C GLU A 229 7.75 13.47 -11.78
N GLY A 230 6.63 14.04 -11.32
CA GLY A 230 6.43 14.37 -9.90
C GLY A 230 5.69 13.29 -9.13
N HIS A 231 5.15 13.66 -7.97
CA HIS A 231 4.38 12.76 -7.10
C HIS A 231 3.11 12.19 -7.76
N VAL A 232 2.47 12.99 -8.61
CA VAL A 232 1.34 12.58 -9.44
C VAL A 232 1.82 12.61 -10.88
N LEU A 233 1.75 11.48 -11.54
CA LEU A 233 2.25 11.33 -12.91
C LEU A 233 1.32 12.00 -13.92
N ARG A 234 1.87 12.40 -15.05
CA ARG A 234 1.08 12.77 -16.21
C ARG A 234 0.26 11.56 -16.71
N PRO A 235 -0.96 11.76 -17.24
CA PRO A 235 -1.87 10.65 -17.57
C PRO A 235 -1.28 9.59 -18.51
N GLU A 236 -0.49 9.99 -19.50
CA GLU A 236 0.15 9.10 -20.47
C GLU A 236 1.21 8.23 -19.78
N ILE A 237 2.03 8.82 -18.91
CA ILE A 237 3.06 8.13 -18.15
C ILE A 237 2.42 7.22 -17.10
N GLU A 238 1.37 7.69 -16.42
CA GLU A 238 0.61 6.86 -15.48
C GLU A 238 0.06 5.60 -16.17
N LYS A 239 -0.51 5.73 -17.37
CA LYS A 239 -1.03 4.59 -18.14
C LYS A 239 0.08 3.58 -18.49
N GLN A 240 1.24 4.04 -18.93
CA GLN A 240 2.39 3.18 -19.23
C GLN A 240 2.91 2.49 -17.95
N THR A 241 3.03 3.24 -16.86
CA THR A 241 3.45 2.72 -15.56
C THR A 241 2.50 1.63 -15.04
N LEU A 242 1.19 1.82 -15.20
CA LEU A 242 0.20 0.79 -14.84
C LEU A 242 0.34 -0.50 -15.65
N LEU A 243 0.72 -0.42 -16.93
CA LEU A 243 1.02 -1.60 -17.72
C LEU A 243 2.27 -2.33 -17.20
N GLN A 244 3.35 -1.61 -16.91
CA GLN A 244 4.57 -2.19 -16.32
C GLN A 244 4.32 -2.83 -14.95
N ILE A 245 3.48 -2.21 -14.10
CA ILE A 245 3.05 -2.79 -12.82
C ILE A 245 2.31 -4.11 -13.04
N LYS A 246 1.42 -4.18 -14.03
CA LYS A 246 0.71 -5.43 -14.39
C LYS A 246 1.67 -6.51 -14.87
N GLU A 247 2.59 -6.17 -15.73
CA GLU A 247 3.62 -7.10 -16.23
C GLU A 247 4.48 -7.64 -15.08
N TRP A 248 4.88 -6.78 -14.14
CA TRP A 248 5.58 -7.17 -12.93
C TRP A 248 4.78 -8.19 -12.10
N MET A 249 3.50 -7.92 -11.83
CA MET A 249 2.64 -8.84 -11.09
C MET A 249 2.55 -10.21 -11.78
N TYR A 250 2.34 -10.24 -13.09
CA TYR A 250 2.33 -11.50 -13.87
C TYR A 250 3.67 -12.26 -13.80
N LYS A 251 4.79 -11.55 -13.83
CA LYS A 251 6.12 -12.16 -13.69
C LYS A 251 6.24 -12.85 -12.32
N CYS A 252 5.86 -12.16 -11.23
CA CYS A 252 5.92 -12.70 -9.88
C CYS A 252 5.00 -13.91 -9.68
N GLU A 253 3.81 -13.93 -10.31
CA GLU A 253 2.89 -15.07 -10.26
C GLU A 253 3.48 -16.32 -10.91
N LYS A 254 4.08 -16.18 -12.11
CA LYS A 254 4.72 -17.31 -12.83
C LYS A 254 5.90 -17.93 -12.07
N SER A 255 6.55 -17.16 -11.20
CA SER A 255 7.64 -17.66 -10.37
C SER A 255 7.16 -18.52 -9.21
N LEU A 256 5.87 -18.48 -8.87
CA LEU A 256 5.25 -19.35 -7.84
C LEU A 256 4.88 -20.73 -8.37
N ASP A 257 4.74 -20.86 -9.69
CA ASP A 257 4.35 -22.12 -10.37
C ASP A 257 5.56 -23.01 -10.71
N GLN A 258 6.78 -22.51 -10.45
CA GLN A 258 8.06 -23.21 -10.66
C GLN A 258 8.66 -23.74 -9.35
#